data_2cec6be995ab03b4e403a7554ac39f51
#
_entry.id   2cec6be995ab03b4e403a7554ac39f51
#
_cell.length_a   1.000
_cell.length_b   1.000
_cell.length_c   1.000
_cell.angle_alpha   90.00
_cell.angle_beta   90.00
_cell.angle_gamma   90.00
#
_symmetry.space_group_name_H-M   'P 1'
#
loop_
_entity.id
_entity.type
_entity.pdbx_description
1 polymer ?
#
loop_
_entity_poly.entity_id
_entity_poly.type
_entity_poly.pdbx_seq_one_letter_code
_entity_poly.pdbx_strand_id
1 'polypeptide(L)'
;MNKISPLQAGDTAPEFSLQNQNDETVTLSELLKKQQVLVYFYPKASTPGCTVQAENLRDQHAQLAQFNTRVVGISPDPIKRLKNFETKKELNFDLLADEDHAIAEAFGVWGYKKFMGKEYDGIHRLTFLVGQDGKIKHLFDKFKTK
;
A
#
# COMPACT_ATOMS: atom_id res chain seq x y z
N MET A 1 17.15 -16.55 -1.79
CA MET A 1 16.07 -15.58 -1.65
C MET A 1 14.89 -15.99 -2.52
N ASN A 2 13.69 -15.86 -1.99
CA ASN A 2 12.50 -16.27 -2.69
C ASN A 2 11.95 -15.14 -3.59
N LYS A 3 11.48 -15.53 -4.76
CA LYS A 3 10.76 -14.58 -5.60
C LYS A 3 9.41 -14.25 -4.99
N ILE A 4 8.87 -13.07 -5.32
CA ILE A 4 7.53 -12.73 -4.86
C ILE A 4 6.49 -13.61 -5.56
N SER A 5 5.36 -13.79 -4.88
CA SER A 5 4.22 -14.53 -5.42
C SER A 5 2.95 -13.74 -5.09
N PRO A 6 2.71 -12.63 -5.82
CA PRO A 6 1.59 -11.76 -5.50
C PRO A 6 0.24 -12.44 -5.67
N LEU A 7 -0.70 -12.09 -4.81
CA LEU A 7 -2.08 -12.52 -4.96
C LEU A 7 -2.64 -11.97 -6.26
N GLN A 8 -3.63 -12.66 -6.81
CA GLN A 8 -4.20 -12.34 -8.10
C GLN A 8 -5.67 -11.94 -7.97
N ALA A 9 -6.21 -11.38 -9.03
CA ALA A 9 -7.65 -11.10 -9.08
C ALA A 9 -8.45 -12.37 -8.81
N GLY A 10 -9.43 -12.28 -7.95
CA GLY A 10 -10.24 -13.43 -7.52
C GLY A 10 -9.81 -14.01 -6.18
N ASP A 11 -8.57 -13.76 -5.75
CA ASP A 11 -8.10 -14.22 -4.44
C ASP A 11 -8.72 -13.37 -3.32
N THR A 12 -8.93 -14.01 -2.16
CA THR A 12 -9.39 -13.27 -0.98
C THR A 12 -8.24 -12.42 -0.45
N ALA A 13 -8.49 -11.13 -0.24
CA ALA A 13 -7.50 -10.23 0.32
C ALA A 13 -7.31 -10.57 1.81
N PRO A 14 -6.05 -10.68 2.27
CA PRO A 14 -5.78 -10.89 3.69
C PRO A 14 -6.31 -9.74 4.54
N GLU A 15 -6.91 -10.08 5.66
CA GLU A 15 -7.33 -9.05 6.62
C GLU A 15 -6.11 -8.41 7.26
N PHE A 16 -6.22 -7.12 7.56
CA PHE A 16 -5.17 -6.45 8.32
C PHE A 16 -5.78 -5.43 9.27
N SER A 17 -5.06 -5.19 10.37
CA SER A 17 -5.31 -4.09 11.29
C SER A 17 -3.96 -3.46 11.57
N LEU A 18 -3.74 -2.29 11.03
CA LEU A 18 -2.46 -1.58 11.15
C LEU A 18 -2.72 -0.16 11.62
N GLN A 19 -1.72 0.42 12.28
CA GLN A 19 -1.84 1.80 12.71
C GLN A 19 -1.43 2.73 11.58
N ASN A 20 -2.15 3.85 11.46
CA ASN A 20 -1.84 4.86 10.47
C ASN A 20 -0.90 5.92 11.04
N GLN A 21 -0.63 6.97 10.25
CA GLN A 21 0.29 8.03 10.64
C GLN A 21 -0.18 8.85 11.86
N ASN A 22 -1.43 8.71 12.25
CA ASN A 22 -1.99 9.36 13.43
C ASN A 22 -2.14 8.41 14.61
N ASP A 23 -1.50 7.23 14.52
CA ASP A 23 -1.56 6.19 15.56
C ASP A 23 -2.97 5.65 15.78
N GLU A 24 -3.78 5.67 14.73
CA GLU A 24 -5.14 5.13 14.75
C GLU A 24 -5.16 3.78 14.05
N THR A 25 -5.92 2.83 14.59
CA THR A 25 -6.03 1.50 13.97
C THR A 25 -6.95 1.53 12.76
N VAL A 26 -6.44 1.04 11.62
CA VAL A 26 -7.20 0.93 10.38
C VAL A 26 -7.32 -0.55 10.04
N THR A 27 -8.56 -1.02 9.89
CA THR A 27 -8.85 -2.43 9.62
C THR A 27 -9.52 -2.57 8.26
N LEU A 28 -8.99 -3.46 7.42
CA LEU A 28 -9.48 -3.62 6.05
C LEU A 28 -10.98 -3.93 6.00
N SER A 29 -11.45 -4.89 6.79
CA SER A 29 -12.86 -5.25 6.77
C SER A 29 -13.78 -4.10 7.14
N GLU A 30 -13.34 -3.22 8.02
CA GLU A 30 -14.11 -2.03 8.37
C GLU A 30 -14.20 -1.04 7.21
N LEU A 31 -13.11 -0.85 6.48
CA LEU A 31 -13.11 0.01 5.30
C LEU A 31 -14.01 -0.55 4.21
N LEU A 32 -14.00 -1.85 4.02
CA LEU A 32 -14.77 -2.52 2.98
C LEU A 32 -16.28 -2.46 3.22
N LYS A 33 -16.72 -2.20 4.44
CA LYS A 33 -18.14 -2.00 4.71
C LYS A 33 -18.67 -0.75 4.02
N LYS A 34 -17.80 0.22 3.76
CA LYS A 34 -18.20 1.52 3.19
C LYS A 34 -17.85 1.67 1.73
N GLN A 35 -16.70 1.12 1.31
CA GLN A 35 -16.22 1.32 -0.05
C GLN A 35 -15.14 0.30 -0.39
N GLN A 36 -14.81 0.17 -1.68
CA GLN A 36 -13.66 -0.64 -2.06
C GLN A 36 -12.37 0.10 -1.68
N VAL A 37 -11.28 -0.65 -1.59
CA VAL A 37 -10.01 -0.12 -1.09
C VAL A 37 -8.91 -0.38 -2.11
N LEU A 38 -8.19 0.67 -2.47
CA LEU A 38 -6.98 0.57 -3.27
C LEU A 38 -5.80 0.50 -2.31
N VAL A 39 -5.20 -0.68 -2.21
CA VAL A 39 -4.08 -0.94 -1.30
C VAL A 39 -2.80 -0.90 -2.10
N TYR A 40 -1.93 0.09 -1.84
CA TYR A 40 -0.66 0.13 -2.55
C TYR A 40 0.49 -0.09 -1.57
N PHE A 41 1.45 -0.91 -2.02
CA PHE A 41 2.64 -1.21 -1.25
C PHE A 41 3.82 -0.41 -1.81
N TYR A 42 4.62 0.16 -0.93
CA TYR A 42 5.82 0.90 -1.33
C TYR A 42 6.93 0.59 -0.34
N PRO A 43 8.20 0.56 -0.82
CA PRO A 43 9.29 0.09 0.02
C PRO A 43 9.72 1.05 1.11
N LYS A 44 9.62 2.36 0.89
CA LYS A 44 10.12 3.31 1.89
C LYS A 44 9.57 4.71 1.66
N ALA A 45 9.00 5.30 2.72
CA ALA A 45 8.49 6.67 2.69
C ALA A 45 9.62 7.64 2.37
N SER A 46 9.27 8.72 1.69
CA SER A 46 10.17 9.86 1.36
C SER A 46 11.30 9.52 0.38
N THR A 47 11.30 8.35 -0.24
CA THR A 47 12.20 8.09 -1.37
C THR A 47 11.60 8.70 -2.64
N PRO A 48 12.42 9.05 -3.66
CA PRO A 48 11.90 9.74 -4.85
C PRO A 48 10.76 9.02 -5.57
N GLY A 49 10.90 7.73 -5.84
CA GLY A 49 9.86 6.98 -6.53
C GLY A 49 8.58 6.85 -5.72
N CYS A 50 8.70 6.59 -4.42
CA CYS A 50 7.54 6.49 -3.54
C CYS A 50 6.86 7.84 -3.36
N THR A 51 7.62 8.93 -3.35
CA THR A 51 7.09 10.29 -3.24
C THR A 51 6.23 10.62 -4.46
N VAL A 52 6.72 10.35 -5.67
CA VAL A 52 5.97 10.61 -6.90
C VAL A 52 4.67 9.81 -6.93
N GLN A 53 4.74 8.52 -6.58
CA GLN A 53 3.55 7.68 -6.51
C GLN A 53 2.53 8.23 -5.52
N ALA A 54 2.98 8.61 -4.32
CA ALA A 54 2.09 9.13 -3.28
C ALA A 54 1.44 10.45 -3.71
N GLU A 55 2.20 11.34 -4.35
CA GLU A 55 1.66 12.60 -4.82
C GLU A 55 0.62 12.39 -5.93
N ASN A 56 0.85 11.45 -6.83
CA ASN A 56 -0.13 11.11 -7.86
C ASN A 56 -1.42 10.58 -7.25
N LEU A 57 -1.33 9.70 -6.27
CA LEU A 57 -2.51 9.17 -5.59
C LEU A 57 -3.22 10.25 -4.78
N ARG A 58 -2.48 11.16 -4.14
CA ARG A 58 -3.06 12.30 -3.45
C ARG A 58 -3.93 13.13 -4.39
N ASP A 59 -3.39 13.44 -5.57
CA ASP A 59 -4.08 14.28 -6.53
C ASP A 59 -5.31 13.59 -7.12
N GLN A 60 -5.32 12.26 -7.16
CA GLN A 60 -6.42 11.48 -7.72
C GLN A 60 -7.41 10.98 -6.66
N HIS A 61 -7.12 11.18 -5.38
CA HIS A 61 -7.92 10.61 -4.30
C HIS A 61 -9.38 11.04 -4.35
N ALA A 62 -9.63 12.30 -4.64
CA ALA A 62 -11.01 12.82 -4.74
C ALA A 62 -11.77 12.13 -5.87
N GLN A 63 -11.12 11.90 -7.03
CA GLN A 63 -11.74 11.18 -8.14
C GLN A 63 -12.02 9.72 -7.79
N LEU A 64 -11.09 9.09 -7.11
CA LEU A 64 -11.28 7.69 -6.67
C LEU A 64 -12.45 7.58 -5.69
N ALA A 65 -12.61 8.57 -4.82
CA ALA A 65 -13.75 8.59 -3.90
C ALA A 65 -15.08 8.61 -4.64
N GLN A 66 -15.16 9.29 -5.78
CA GLN A 66 -16.36 9.31 -6.62
C GLN A 66 -16.68 7.92 -7.19
N PHE A 67 -15.69 7.06 -7.32
CA PHE A 67 -15.85 5.67 -7.76
C PHE A 67 -15.92 4.70 -6.58
N ASN A 68 -16.30 5.22 -5.41
CA ASN A 68 -16.48 4.43 -4.19
C ASN A 68 -15.19 3.68 -3.81
N THR A 69 -14.04 4.37 -3.94
CA THR A 69 -12.73 3.78 -3.70
C THR A 69 -11.92 4.63 -2.73
N ARG A 70 -11.33 4.00 -1.72
CA ARG A 70 -10.46 4.64 -0.74
C ARG A 70 -9.04 4.14 -0.93
N VAL A 71 -8.06 5.04 -0.80
CA VAL A 71 -6.64 4.69 -0.94
C VAL A 71 -6.01 4.48 0.43
N VAL A 72 -5.24 3.41 0.58
CA VAL A 72 -4.35 3.22 1.73
C VAL A 72 -2.98 2.79 1.21
N GLY A 73 -1.93 3.34 1.81
CA GLY A 73 -0.55 2.97 1.48
C GLY A 73 0.04 2.15 2.62
N ILE A 74 0.80 1.11 2.29
CA ILE A 74 1.41 0.23 3.29
C ILE A 74 2.91 0.14 3.04
N SER A 75 3.70 0.38 4.09
CA SER A 75 5.16 0.27 4.04
C SER A 75 5.68 -0.24 5.37
N PRO A 76 6.94 -0.70 5.43
CA PRO A 76 7.54 -1.13 6.71
C PRO A 76 8.06 0.02 7.55
N ASP A 77 7.70 1.26 7.24
CA ASP A 77 8.15 2.41 8.00
C ASP A 77 7.41 2.55 9.33
N PRO A 78 8.07 3.12 10.37
CA PRO A 78 7.39 3.42 11.61
C PRO A 78 6.44 4.60 11.46
N ILE A 79 5.48 4.71 12.37
CA ILE A 79 4.43 5.74 12.33
C ILE A 79 5.02 7.15 12.23
N LYS A 80 6.08 7.41 12.98
CA LYS A 80 6.72 8.73 12.97
C LYS A 80 7.19 9.14 11.56
N ARG A 81 7.76 8.20 10.81
CA ARG A 81 8.21 8.47 9.45
C ARG A 81 7.03 8.68 8.50
N LEU A 82 5.96 7.93 8.70
CA LEU A 82 4.73 8.11 7.92
C LEU A 82 4.10 9.46 8.17
N LYS A 83 4.11 9.92 9.42
CA LYS A 83 3.59 11.25 9.75
C LYS A 83 4.39 12.35 9.08
N ASN A 84 5.71 12.22 9.08
CA ASN A 84 6.58 13.19 8.40
C ASN A 84 6.30 13.20 6.90
N PHE A 85 6.10 12.03 6.30
CA PHE A 85 5.82 11.90 4.87
C PHE A 85 4.50 12.58 4.53
N GLU A 86 3.46 12.28 5.30
CA GLU A 86 2.14 12.92 5.12
C GLU A 86 2.24 14.44 5.18
N THR A 87 2.92 14.95 6.19
CA THR A 87 3.02 16.39 6.42
C THR A 87 3.79 17.08 5.29
N LYS A 88 4.93 16.51 4.90
CA LYS A 88 5.77 17.10 3.86
C LYS A 88 5.11 17.13 2.49
N LYS A 89 4.33 16.11 2.18
CA LYS A 89 3.74 15.95 0.86
C LYS A 89 2.24 16.21 0.85
N GLU A 90 1.69 16.65 1.98
CA GLU A 90 0.28 16.99 2.12
C GLU A 90 -0.64 15.87 1.63
N LEU A 91 -0.32 14.65 2.06
CA LEU A 91 -1.07 13.47 1.65
C LEU A 91 -2.43 13.44 2.33
N ASN A 92 -3.44 12.96 1.62
CA ASN A 92 -4.83 12.98 2.07
C ASN A 92 -5.44 11.58 2.19
N PHE A 93 -4.60 10.57 2.42
CA PHE A 93 -5.05 9.21 2.62
C PHE A 93 -4.21 8.54 3.73
N ASP A 94 -4.70 7.40 4.21
CA ASP A 94 -4.02 6.69 5.30
C ASP A 94 -2.73 6.04 4.84
N LEU A 95 -1.68 6.20 5.65
CA LEU A 95 -0.41 5.51 5.49
C LEU A 95 -0.29 4.54 6.66
N LEU A 96 -0.16 3.25 6.36
CA LEU A 96 -0.19 2.20 7.38
C LEU A 96 1.20 1.65 7.64
N ALA A 97 1.49 1.44 8.92
CA ALA A 97 2.80 0.95 9.36
C ALA A 97 2.78 -0.58 9.47
N ASP A 98 3.50 -1.25 8.57
CA ASP A 98 3.67 -2.70 8.56
C ASP A 98 5.13 -3.00 8.87
N GLU A 99 5.59 -2.61 10.08
CA GLU A 99 7.01 -2.61 10.42
C GLU A 99 7.67 -3.98 10.30
N ASP A 100 6.95 -5.06 10.59
CA ASP A 100 7.46 -6.42 10.48
C ASP A 100 7.16 -7.05 9.12
N HIS A 101 6.65 -6.29 8.19
CA HIS A 101 6.27 -6.67 6.82
C HIS A 101 5.34 -7.90 6.74
N ALA A 102 4.61 -8.18 7.80
CA ALA A 102 3.70 -9.34 7.84
C ALA A 102 2.61 -9.23 6.79
N ILE A 103 2.03 -8.05 6.59
CA ILE A 103 0.96 -7.84 5.61
C ILE A 103 1.53 -7.88 4.19
N ALA A 104 2.71 -7.32 3.99
CA ALA A 104 3.38 -7.42 2.68
C ALA A 104 3.63 -8.88 2.32
N GLU A 105 4.02 -9.71 3.28
CA GLU A 105 4.21 -11.14 3.04
C GLU A 105 2.87 -11.82 2.74
N ALA A 106 1.81 -11.46 3.44
CA ALA A 106 0.48 -12.04 3.22
C ALA A 106 -0.06 -11.74 1.83
N PHE A 107 0.23 -10.54 1.29
CA PHE A 107 -0.16 -10.19 -0.07
C PHE A 107 0.81 -10.72 -1.13
N GLY A 108 1.93 -11.30 -0.71
CA GLY A 108 2.91 -11.89 -1.62
C GLY A 108 3.80 -10.88 -2.32
N VAL A 109 3.98 -9.69 -1.73
CA VAL A 109 4.79 -8.63 -2.33
C VAL A 109 6.15 -8.45 -1.67
N TRP A 110 6.45 -9.25 -0.64
CA TRP A 110 7.76 -9.25 0.03
C TRP A 110 8.61 -10.38 -0.54
N GLY A 111 9.78 -10.08 -1.04
CA GLY A 111 10.68 -11.10 -1.53
C GLY A 111 11.91 -10.52 -2.21
N TYR A 112 12.56 -11.35 -2.99
CA TYR A 112 13.86 -11.07 -3.59
C TYR A 112 13.84 -9.78 -4.43
N LYS A 113 14.81 -8.91 -4.17
CA LYS A 113 15.08 -7.71 -4.97
C LYS A 113 16.57 -7.60 -5.24
N LYS A 114 16.91 -7.00 -6.36
CA LYS A 114 18.29 -6.68 -6.68
C LYS A 114 18.37 -5.20 -7.06
N PHE A 115 19.23 -4.47 -6.37
CA PHE A 115 19.39 -3.03 -6.64
C PHE A 115 20.86 -2.65 -6.46
N MET A 116 21.45 -2.06 -7.49
CA MET A 116 22.83 -1.60 -7.51
C MET A 116 23.81 -2.69 -7.07
N GLY A 117 23.63 -3.91 -7.55
CA GLY A 117 24.49 -5.03 -7.25
C GLY A 117 24.24 -5.72 -5.92
N LYS A 118 23.32 -5.21 -5.10
CA LYS A 118 22.97 -5.80 -3.82
C LYS A 118 21.69 -6.62 -3.95
N GLU A 119 21.69 -7.79 -3.34
CA GLU A 119 20.53 -8.67 -3.29
C GLU A 119 19.97 -8.67 -1.88
N TYR A 120 18.64 -8.53 -1.76
CA TYR A 120 17.99 -8.49 -0.46
C TYR A 120 16.51 -8.80 -0.63
N ASP A 121 15.84 -9.08 0.48
CA ASP A 121 14.38 -9.20 0.48
C ASP A 121 13.78 -7.84 0.79
N GLY A 122 12.74 -7.49 0.07
CA GLY A 122 12.07 -6.21 0.27
C GLY A 122 10.70 -6.17 -0.38
N ILE A 123 10.05 -5.02 -0.27
CA ILE A 123 8.71 -4.81 -0.83
C ILE A 123 8.80 -4.44 -2.30
N HIS A 124 8.04 -5.16 -3.12
CA HIS A 124 7.82 -4.79 -4.51
C HIS A 124 6.64 -3.84 -4.60
N ARG A 125 6.76 -2.82 -5.43
CA ARG A 125 5.75 -1.76 -5.55
C ARG A 125 4.57 -2.25 -6.37
N LEU A 126 3.59 -2.83 -5.68
CA LEU A 126 2.40 -3.39 -6.29
C LEU A 126 1.17 -2.79 -5.63
N THR A 127 0.08 -2.69 -6.40
CA THR A 127 -1.15 -2.09 -5.93
C THR A 127 -2.31 -3.06 -6.19
N PHE A 128 -3.19 -3.22 -5.20
CA PHE A 128 -4.33 -4.13 -5.27
C PHE A 128 -5.62 -3.35 -5.11
N LEU A 129 -6.58 -3.59 -5.99
CA LEU A 129 -7.94 -3.08 -5.79
C LEU A 129 -8.76 -4.19 -5.13
N VAL A 130 -9.23 -3.92 -3.91
CA VAL A 130 -10.00 -4.89 -3.13
C VAL A 130 -11.47 -4.46 -3.14
N GLY A 131 -12.34 -5.36 -3.57
CA GLY A 131 -13.77 -5.11 -3.59
C GLY A 131 -14.42 -5.25 -2.22
N GLN A 132 -15.64 -4.74 -2.10
CA GLN A 132 -16.37 -4.82 -0.83
C GLN A 132 -16.70 -6.25 -0.40
N ASP A 133 -16.62 -7.20 -1.31
CA ASP A 133 -16.76 -8.62 -1.02
C ASP A 133 -15.48 -9.24 -0.42
N GLY A 134 -14.43 -8.44 -0.25
CA GLY A 134 -13.16 -8.90 0.31
C GLY A 134 -12.24 -9.57 -0.70
N LYS A 135 -12.60 -9.59 -1.96
CA LYS A 135 -11.78 -10.21 -2.99
C LYS A 135 -11.05 -9.17 -3.82
N ILE A 136 -9.85 -9.54 -4.26
CA ILE A 136 -9.03 -8.69 -5.12
C ILE A 136 -9.67 -8.64 -6.51
N LYS A 137 -9.95 -7.43 -6.99
CA LYS A 137 -10.51 -7.21 -8.33
C LYS A 137 -9.42 -7.03 -9.37
N HIS A 138 -8.34 -6.35 -9.01
CA HIS A 138 -7.22 -6.08 -9.92
C HIS A 138 -5.92 -6.04 -9.17
N LEU A 139 -4.86 -6.48 -9.86
CA LEU A 139 -3.48 -6.31 -9.42
C LEU A 139 -2.79 -5.41 -10.45
N PHE A 140 -2.23 -4.30 -9.97
CA PHE A 140 -1.47 -3.38 -10.81
C PHE A 140 0.01 -3.58 -10.50
N ASP A 141 0.75 -4.16 -11.43
CA ASP A 141 2.18 -4.47 -11.23
C ASP A 141 3.10 -3.41 -11.81
N LYS A 142 2.55 -2.41 -12.51
CA LYS A 142 3.30 -1.28 -13.03
C LYS A 142 2.54 -0.02 -12.71
N PHE A 143 3.15 0.81 -11.88
CA PHE A 143 2.56 2.08 -11.51
C PHE A 143 3.35 3.20 -12.18
N LYS A 144 2.67 4.04 -12.94
CA LYS A 144 3.33 5.20 -13.57
C LYS A 144 3.66 6.22 -12.49
N THR A 145 4.93 6.63 -12.45
CA THR A 145 5.42 7.55 -11.42
C THR A 145 5.39 9.01 -11.87
N LYS A 146 4.64 9.29 -12.90
CA LYS A 146 4.49 10.66 -13.35
C LYS A 146 3.05 11.00 -13.69
#